data_1d107c1bc47f81af61be8074c4428cc7
#
_entry.id   1d107c1bc47f81af61be8074c4428cc7
#
_cell.length_a   1.000
_cell.length_b   1.000
_cell.length_c   1.000
_cell.angle_alpha   90.00
_cell.angle_beta   90.00
_cell.angle_gamma   90.00
#
_symmetry.space_group_name_H-M   'P 1'
#
loop_
_entity.id
_entity.type
_entity.pdbx_description
1 polymer ?
#
loop_
_entity_poly.entity_id
_entity_poly.type
_entity_poly.pdbx_seq_one_letter_code
_entity_poly.pdbx_strand_id
1 'polypeptide(L)'
;QPGTLNDFLGAMSEDDARPEALRRFELMVEEAARHAGEAKKNAGEAETSARNAGISASQAEENAANADTSAGDASESARQAAESAAAAKQSEEASSSSASAAAQKASESSQSAAEAELSRKTAESAAGNAARDATTAAEKARESAESA
;
A
#
# COMPACT_ATOMS: atom_id res chain seq x y z
N GLN A 1 86.74 -42.45 26.66
CA GLN A 1 87.07 -41.09 26.94
C GLN A 1 85.97 -40.34 27.62
N PRO A 2 86.22 -39.69 28.71
CA PRO A 2 85.23 -38.94 29.38
C PRO A 2 84.71 -37.78 28.52
N GLY A 3 83.48 -37.49 28.50
CA GLY A 3 82.88 -36.41 27.75
C GLY A 3 82.07 -36.79 26.50
N THR A 4 81.99 -38.05 26.19
CA THR A 4 81.08 -38.50 25.11
C THR A 4 79.65 -38.49 25.61
N LEU A 5 78.73 -38.37 24.72
CA LEU A 5 77.31 -38.39 25.03
C LEU A 5 76.94 -39.74 25.73
N ASN A 6 77.52 -40.86 25.26
CA ASN A 6 77.24 -42.14 25.83
C ASN A 6 77.73 -42.23 27.28
N ASP A 7 78.94 -41.69 27.57
CA ASP A 7 79.46 -41.65 28.92
C ASP A 7 78.61 -40.79 29.86
N PHE A 8 78.11 -39.66 29.33
CA PHE A 8 77.24 -38.78 30.06
C PHE A 8 75.94 -39.49 30.40
N LEU A 9 75.33 -40.15 29.44
CA LEU A 9 74.09 -40.90 29.65
C LEU A 9 74.28 -42.05 30.56
N GLY A 10 75.46 -42.75 30.53
CA GLY A 10 75.75 -43.81 31.42
C GLY A 10 76.03 -43.35 32.85
N ALA A 11 76.52 -42.12 33.03
CA ALA A 11 76.72 -41.54 34.33
C ALA A 11 75.44 -41.13 35.01
N MET A 12 74.39 -40.78 34.20
CA MET A 12 73.09 -40.55 34.74
C MET A 12 72.48 -41.89 35.20
N SER A 13 71.95 -41.88 36.39
CA SER A 13 71.29 -43.05 36.91
C SER A 13 70.07 -43.40 36.06
N GLU A 14 69.83 -44.66 35.81
CA GLU A 14 68.64 -45.14 35.15
C GLU A 14 67.37 -44.68 35.87
N ASP A 15 67.48 -44.59 37.21
CA ASP A 15 66.39 -44.17 38.06
C ASP A 15 66.00 -42.66 37.81
N ASP A 16 66.97 -41.83 37.38
CA ASP A 16 66.72 -40.41 37.09
C ASP A 16 66.32 -40.18 35.63
N ALA A 17 67.03 -40.87 34.70
CA ALA A 17 66.84 -40.62 33.26
C ALA A 17 65.53 -41.23 32.71
N ARG A 18 65.22 -42.45 33.13
CA ARG A 18 64.02 -43.15 32.69
C ARG A 18 62.73 -42.51 33.15
N PRO A 19 62.57 -42.15 34.41
CA PRO A 19 61.33 -41.49 34.86
C PRO A 19 61.10 -40.17 34.15
N GLU A 20 62.13 -39.41 33.93
CA GLU A 20 61.97 -38.11 33.23
C GLU A 20 61.65 -38.29 31.74
N ALA A 21 62.27 -39.23 31.07
CA ALA A 21 62.00 -39.55 29.70
C ALA A 21 60.53 -40.03 29.52
N LEU A 22 60.08 -40.93 30.44
CA LEU A 22 58.70 -41.40 30.42
C LEU A 22 57.71 -40.29 30.69
N ARG A 23 58.03 -39.42 31.61
CA ARG A 23 57.13 -38.25 31.89
C ARG A 23 57.03 -37.34 30.68
N ARG A 24 58.11 -37.03 29.99
CA ARG A 24 58.08 -36.24 28.77
C ARG A 24 57.26 -36.90 27.67
N PHE A 25 57.42 -38.23 27.54
CA PHE A 25 56.66 -39.01 26.59
C PHE A 25 55.14 -38.93 26.90
N GLU A 26 54.81 -39.14 28.18
CA GLU A 26 53.41 -39.05 28.62
C GLU A 26 52.81 -37.65 28.33
N LEU A 27 53.57 -36.60 28.60
CA LEU A 27 53.12 -35.23 28.30
C LEU A 27 52.92 -35.02 26.82
N MET A 28 53.78 -35.58 25.97
CA MET A 28 53.65 -35.49 24.52
C MET A 28 52.39 -36.22 24.03
N VAL A 29 52.09 -37.38 24.60
CA VAL A 29 50.87 -38.13 24.27
C VAL A 29 49.63 -37.37 24.71
N GLU A 30 49.65 -36.78 25.89
CA GLU A 30 48.56 -35.98 26.42
C GLU A 30 48.32 -34.75 25.54
N GLU A 31 49.37 -34.05 25.12
CA GLU A 31 49.25 -32.91 24.22
C GLU A 31 48.70 -33.31 22.87
N ALA A 32 49.18 -34.43 22.31
CA ALA A 32 48.67 -34.91 21.04
C ALA A 32 47.19 -35.26 21.13
N ALA A 33 46.75 -35.87 22.20
CA ALA A 33 45.35 -36.19 22.45
C ALA A 33 44.50 -34.93 22.59
N ARG A 34 45.03 -33.90 23.28
CA ARG A 34 44.35 -32.63 23.43
C ARG A 34 44.19 -31.91 22.08
N HIS A 35 45.26 -31.86 21.29
CA HIS A 35 45.21 -31.25 19.97
C HIS A 35 44.26 -31.99 19.04
N ALA A 36 44.22 -33.30 19.08
CA ALA A 36 43.26 -34.08 18.30
C ALA A 36 41.82 -33.78 18.71
N GLY A 37 41.59 -33.63 20.02
CA GLY A 37 40.27 -33.25 20.54
C GLY A 37 39.85 -31.85 20.09
N GLU A 38 40.79 -30.91 20.13
CA GLU A 38 40.53 -29.53 19.66
C GLU A 38 40.24 -29.50 18.18
N ALA A 39 41.00 -30.25 17.36
CA ALA A 39 40.78 -30.34 15.93
C ALA A 39 39.39 -30.89 15.61
N LYS A 40 38.99 -31.95 16.33
CA LYS A 40 37.66 -32.55 16.18
C LYS A 40 36.56 -31.57 16.55
N LYS A 41 36.73 -30.84 17.63
CA LYS A 41 35.79 -29.81 18.07
C LYS A 41 35.68 -28.69 17.03
N ASN A 42 36.83 -28.21 16.53
CA ASN A 42 36.86 -27.16 15.51
C ASN A 42 36.19 -27.61 14.21
N ALA A 43 36.41 -28.88 13.82
CA ALA A 43 35.73 -29.42 12.64
C ALA A 43 34.22 -29.47 12.83
N GLY A 44 33.74 -29.83 14.00
CA GLY A 44 32.32 -29.82 14.33
C GLY A 44 31.73 -28.42 14.31
N GLU A 45 32.45 -27.44 14.85
CA GLU A 45 32.02 -26.03 14.78
C GLU A 45 32.00 -25.51 13.37
N ALA A 46 32.96 -25.88 12.53
CA ALA A 46 32.97 -25.52 11.12
C ALA A 46 31.76 -26.08 10.36
N GLU A 47 31.42 -27.35 10.63
CA GLU A 47 30.23 -27.97 10.04
C GLU A 47 28.93 -27.23 10.44
N THR A 48 28.82 -26.88 11.70
CA THR A 48 27.67 -26.14 12.22
C THR A 48 27.59 -24.77 11.55
N SER A 49 28.71 -24.08 11.45
CA SER A 49 28.76 -22.77 10.79
C SER A 49 28.38 -22.85 9.31
N ALA A 50 28.86 -23.88 8.61
CA ALA A 50 28.51 -24.10 7.21
C ALA A 50 27.02 -24.37 7.05
N ARG A 51 26.44 -25.16 7.94
CA ARG A 51 25.00 -25.45 7.92
C ARG A 51 24.19 -24.19 8.18
N ASN A 52 24.59 -23.40 9.16
CA ASN A 52 23.92 -22.14 9.48
C ASN A 52 24.03 -21.15 8.32
N ALA A 53 25.17 -21.10 7.65
CA ALA A 53 25.34 -20.25 6.46
C ALA A 53 24.38 -20.67 5.34
N GLY A 54 24.20 -21.98 5.14
CA GLY A 54 23.25 -22.51 4.16
C GLY A 54 21.81 -22.12 4.49
N ILE A 55 21.42 -22.22 5.75
CA ILE A 55 20.08 -21.82 6.23
C ILE A 55 19.88 -20.33 6.00
N SER A 56 20.87 -19.52 6.36
CA SER A 56 20.80 -18.06 6.17
C SER A 56 20.68 -17.67 4.68
N ALA A 57 21.42 -18.36 3.82
CA ALA A 57 21.35 -18.14 2.38
C ALA A 57 19.95 -18.47 1.83
N SER A 58 19.37 -19.60 2.28
CA SER A 58 18.01 -19.99 1.88
C SER A 58 16.96 -18.98 2.35
N GLN A 59 17.11 -18.47 3.58
CA GLN A 59 16.21 -17.44 4.10
C GLN A 59 16.34 -16.14 3.31
N ALA A 60 17.57 -15.76 2.92
CA ALA A 60 17.79 -14.57 2.12
C ALA A 60 17.11 -14.70 0.74
N GLU A 61 17.20 -15.86 0.10
CA GLU A 61 16.53 -16.13 -1.17
C GLU A 61 15.01 -16.03 -1.04
N GLU A 62 14.47 -16.63 0.02
CA GLU A 62 13.04 -16.57 0.30
C GLU A 62 12.58 -15.14 0.55
N ASN A 63 13.35 -14.38 1.34
CA ASN A 63 13.05 -12.98 1.62
C ASN A 63 13.10 -12.13 0.35
N ALA A 64 14.07 -12.39 -0.54
CA ALA A 64 14.16 -11.69 -1.83
C ALA A 64 12.95 -11.99 -2.70
N ALA A 65 12.51 -13.25 -2.76
CA ALA A 65 11.31 -13.63 -3.52
C ALA A 65 10.06 -12.96 -2.95
N ASN A 66 9.93 -12.92 -1.61
CA ASN A 66 8.81 -12.24 -0.95
C ASN A 66 8.82 -10.74 -1.22
N ALA A 67 10.00 -10.11 -1.26
CA ALA A 67 10.14 -8.70 -1.58
C ALA A 67 9.68 -8.41 -3.01
N ASP A 68 10.04 -9.27 -3.96
CA ASP A 68 9.60 -9.15 -5.36
C ASP A 68 8.08 -9.25 -5.48
N THR A 69 7.48 -10.21 -4.78
CA THR A 69 6.03 -10.37 -4.74
C THR A 69 5.36 -9.13 -4.16
N SER A 70 5.88 -8.62 -3.05
CA SER A 70 5.35 -7.41 -2.42
C SER A 70 5.46 -6.19 -3.31
N ALA A 71 6.58 -6.04 -4.03
CA ALA A 71 6.77 -4.96 -4.98
C ALA A 71 5.77 -5.04 -6.13
N GLY A 72 5.51 -6.25 -6.65
CA GLY A 72 4.49 -6.49 -7.67
C GLY A 72 3.10 -6.12 -7.20
N ASP A 73 2.75 -6.53 -5.97
CA ASP A 73 1.45 -6.20 -5.36
C ASP A 73 1.29 -4.70 -5.16
N ALA A 74 2.35 -4.01 -4.73
CA ALA A 74 2.34 -2.56 -4.57
C ALA A 74 2.13 -1.85 -5.90
N SER A 75 2.78 -2.31 -6.98
CA SER A 75 2.60 -1.76 -8.31
C SER A 75 1.16 -1.94 -8.79
N GLU A 76 0.57 -3.11 -8.57
CA GLU A 76 -0.82 -3.38 -8.95
C GLU A 76 -1.79 -2.51 -8.14
N SER A 77 -1.55 -2.35 -6.84
CA SER A 77 -2.38 -1.47 -6.00
C SER A 77 -2.30 -0.02 -6.46
N ALA A 78 -1.11 0.45 -6.84
CA ALA A 78 -0.93 1.80 -7.37
C ALA A 78 -1.70 1.98 -8.69
N ARG A 79 -1.68 0.97 -9.57
CA ARG A 79 -2.43 1.00 -10.82
C ARG A 79 -3.94 1.10 -10.56
N GLN A 80 -4.44 0.27 -9.64
CA GLN A 80 -5.87 0.29 -9.27
C GLN A 80 -6.27 1.63 -8.66
N ALA A 81 -5.42 2.21 -7.81
CA ALA A 81 -5.67 3.52 -7.23
C ALA A 81 -5.75 4.60 -8.31
N ALA A 82 -4.88 4.55 -9.31
CA ALA A 82 -4.91 5.48 -10.43
C ALA A 82 -6.20 5.35 -11.25
N GLU A 83 -6.64 4.11 -11.51
CA GLU A 83 -7.91 3.86 -12.20
C GLU A 83 -9.10 4.39 -11.41
N SER A 84 -9.12 4.17 -10.11
CA SER A 84 -10.18 4.65 -9.22
C SER A 84 -10.21 6.18 -9.19
N ALA A 85 -9.05 6.83 -9.15
CA ALA A 85 -8.97 8.29 -9.19
C ALA A 85 -9.49 8.85 -10.51
N ALA A 86 -9.16 8.21 -11.64
CA ALA A 86 -9.66 8.61 -12.95
C ALA A 86 -11.18 8.46 -13.04
N ALA A 87 -11.72 7.35 -12.51
CA ALA A 87 -13.18 7.13 -12.49
C ALA A 87 -13.89 8.16 -11.60
N ALA A 88 -13.30 8.51 -10.45
CA ALA A 88 -13.83 9.54 -9.57
C ALA A 88 -13.89 10.90 -10.26
N LYS A 89 -12.84 11.23 -11.00
CA LYS A 89 -12.78 12.49 -11.77
C LYS A 89 -13.88 12.55 -12.83
N GLN A 90 -14.09 11.45 -13.56
CA GLN A 90 -15.17 11.35 -14.53
C GLN A 90 -16.54 11.54 -13.88
N SER A 91 -16.75 10.95 -12.71
CA SER A 91 -17.99 11.08 -11.96
C SER A 91 -18.23 12.53 -11.51
N GLU A 92 -17.17 13.21 -11.07
CA GLU A 92 -17.24 14.63 -10.70
C GLU A 92 -17.64 15.50 -11.91
N GLU A 93 -17.03 15.25 -13.06
CA GLU A 93 -17.35 15.98 -14.30
C GLU A 93 -18.80 15.74 -14.72
N ALA A 94 -19.26 14.49 -14.66
CA ALA A 94 -20.65 14.15 -14.97
C ALA A 94 -21.62 14.84 -14.00
N SER A 95 -21.30 14.84 -12.70
CA SER A 95 -22.12 15.50 -11.68
C SER A 95 -22.17 17.00 -11.91
N SER A 96 -21.05 17.61 -12.27
CA SER A 96 -20.98 19.04 -12.58
C SER A 96 -21.84 19.38 -13.81
N SER A 97 -21.76 18.56 -14.86
CA SER A 97 -22.60 18.76 -16.07
C SER A 97 -24.08 18.60 -15.75
N SER A 98 -24.44 17.61 -14.94
CA SER A 98 -25.83 17.37 -14.52
C SER A 98 -26.36 18.54 -13.69
N ALA A 99 -25.53 19.08 -12.78
CA ALA A 99 -25.92 20.23 -11.96
C ALA A 99 -26.15 21.47 -12.84
N SER A 100 -25.30 21.70 -13.84
CA SER A 100 -25.46 22.79 -14.79
C SER A 100 -26.75 22.66 -15.61
N ALA A 101 -27.03 21.44 -16.10
CA ALA A 101 -28.25 21.15 -16.83
C ALA A 101 -29.50 21.37 -15.96
N ALA A 102 -29.46 20.94 -14.72
CA ALA A 102 -30.56 21.12 -13.75
C ALA A 102 -30.81 22.62 -13.49
N ALA A 103 -29.74 23.40 -13.30
CA ALA A 103 -29.86 24.84 -13.10
C ALA A 103 -30.47 25.53 -14.32
N GLN A 104 -30.08 25.12 -15.53
CA GLN A 104 -30.65 25.64 -16.76
C GLN A 104 -32.15 25.33 -16.88
N LYS A 105 -32.52 24.07 -16.57
CA LYS A 105 -33.93 23.66 -16.59
C LYS A 105 -34.77 24.41 -15.55
N ALA A 106 -34.22 24.64 -14.38
CA ALA A 106 -34.89 25.43 -13.34
C ALA A 106 -35.12 26.87 -13.81
N SER A 107 -34.13 27.47 -14.49
CA SER A 107 -34.24 28.80 -15.05
C SER A 107 -35.31 28.85 -16.14
N GLU A 108 -35.33 27.88 -17.03
CA GLU A 108 -36.35 27.77 -18.09
C GLU A 108 -37.74 27.59 -17.50
N SER A 109 -37.90 26.79 -16.45
CA SER A 109 -39.16 26.60 -15.75
C SER A 109 -39.67 27.89 -15.11
N SER A 110 -38.80 28.68 -14.50
CA SER A 110 -39.12 29.98 -13.91
C SER A 110 -39.60 30.95 -14.98
N GLN A 111 -38.92 30.95 -16.13
CA GLN A 111 -39.28 31.80 -17.26
C GLN A 111 -40.64 31.39 -17.81
N SER A 112 -40.90 30.12 -17.99
CA SER A 112 -42.21 29.63 -18.48
C SER A 112 -43.33 29.97 -17.49
N ALA A 113 -43.07 29.87 -16.20
CA ALA A 113 -44.06 30.26 -15.18
C ALA A 113 -44.39 31.76 -15.25
N ALA A 114 -43.38 32.61 -15.45
CA ALA A 114 -43.55 34.03 -15.59
C ALA A 114 -44.37 34.39 -16.86
N GLU A 115 -44.09 33.69 -17.96
CA GLU A 115 -44.85 33.88 -19.21
C GLU A 115 -46.30 33.42 -19.05
N ALA A 116 -46.53 32.31 -18.35
CA ALA A 116 -47.90 31.82 -18.06
C ALA A 116 -48.68 32.81 -17.20
N GLU A 117 -48.03 33.41 -16.21
CA GLU A 117 -48.63 34.41 -15.34
C GLU A 117 -49.01 35.69 -16.14
N LEU A 118 -48.13 36.10 -17.05
CA LEU A 118 -48.36 37.23 -17.90
C LEU A 118 -49.60 36.98 -18.84
N SER A 119 -49.63 35.76 -19.41
CA SER A 119 -50.79 35.36 -20.27
C SER A 119 -52.08 35.32 -19.47
N ARG A 120 -52.04 34.84 -18.21
CA ARG A 120 -53.21 34.85 -17.34
C ARG A 120 -53.72 36.26 -17.08
N LYS A 121 -52.85 37.21 -16.79
CA LYS A 121 -53.20 38.62 -16.55
C LYS A 121 -53.77 39.25 -17.79
N THR A 122 -53.22 38.99 -18.96
CA THR A 122 -53.73 39.45 -20.21
C THR A 122 -55.17 38.96 -20.47
N ALA A 123 -55.40 37.68 -20.22
CA ALA A 123 -56.73 37.08 -20.36
C ALA A 123 -57.74 37.67 -19.37
N GLU A 124 -57.33 37.91 -18.13
CA GLU A 124 -58.18 38.61 -17.15
C GLU A 124 -58.55 39.99 -17.61
N SER A 125 -57.61 40.76 -18.12
CA SER A 125 -57.87 42.10 -18.63
C SER A 125 -58.83 42.07 -19.82
N ALA A 126 -58.64 41.14 -20.76
CA ALA A 126 -59.50 40.96 -21.89
C ALA A 126 -60.97 40.61 -21.49
N ALA A 127 -61.11 39.71 -20.52
CA ALA A 127 -62.40 39.33 -19.98
C ALA A 127 -63.11 40.49 -19.27
N GLY A 128 -62.36 41.31 -18.54
CA GLY A 128 -62.89 42.50 -17.89
C GLY A 128 -63.34 43.52 -18.89
N ASN A 129 -62.56 43.71 -19.95
CA ASN A 129 -62.97 44.64 -21.04
C ASN A 129 -64.22 44.16 -21.77
N ALA A 130 -64.28 42.84 -22.03
CA ALA A 130 -65.47 42.29 -22.68
C ALA A 130 -66.70 42.43 -21.81
N ALA A 131 -66.61 42.21 -20.51
CA ALA A 131 -67.70 42.42 -19.57
C ALA A 131 -68.17 43.87 -19.53
N ARG A 132 -67.21 44.81 -19.55
CA ARG A 132 -67.51 46.24 -19.59
C ARG A 132 -68.21 46.64 -20.87
N ASP A 133 -67.75 46.15 -22.01
CA ASP A 133 -68.37 46.41 -23.32
C ASP A 133 -69.78 45.87 -23.41
N ALA A 134 -70.00 44.65 -22.80
CA ALA A 134 -71.32 44.08 -22.77
C ALA A 134 -72.30 44.95 -21.93
N THR A 135 -71.84 45.50 -20.83
CA THR A 135 -72.60 46.39 -19.96
C THR A 135 -72.93 47.68 -20.71
N THR A 136 -71.95 48.27 -21.41
CA THR A 136 -72.12 49.47 -22.22
C THR A 136 -73.10 49.22 -23.34
N ALA A 137 -73.02 48.10 -24.03
CA ALA A 137 -73.93 47.75 -25.09
C ALA A 137 -75.38 47.59 -24.56
N ALA A 138 -75.53 46.97 -23.42
CA ALA A 138 -76.85 46.80 -22.78
C ALA A 138 -77.47 48.19 -22.40
N GLU A 139 -76.62 49.05 -21.84
CA GLU A 139 -77.07 50.39 -21.46
C GLU A 139 -77.56 51.23 -22.72
N LYS A 140 -76.76 51.15 -23.79
CA LYS A 140 -77.13 51.83 -25.02
C LYS A 140 -78.40 51.29 -25.68
N ALA A 141 -78.58 50.00 -25.63
CA ALA A 141 -79.83 49.35 -26.09
C ALA A 141 -81.02 49.84 -25.30
N ARG A 142 -80.87 49.93 -23.98
CA ARG A 142 -81.91 50.41 -23.11
C ARG A 142 -82.26 51.90 -23.43
N GLU A 143 -81.22 52.73 -23.56
CA GLU A 143 -81.42 54.13 -23.92
C GLU A 143 -82.12 54.31 -25.26
N SER A 144 -81.72 53.51 -26.24
CA SER A 144 -82.43 53.51 -27.55
C SER A 144 -83.90 53.15 -27.43
N ALA A 145 -84.25 52.16 -26.62
CA ALA A 145 -85.57 51.72 -26.38
C ALA A 145 -86.42 52.84 -25.72
N GLU A 146 -85.79 53.53 -24.74
CA GLU A 146 -86.50 54.68 -24.09
C GLU A 146 -86.74 55.88 -24.98
N SER A 147 -85.86 56.09 -25.96
CA SER A 147 -85.95 57.21 -26.86
C SER A 147 -86.97 57.01 -27.99
N ALA A 148 -87.35 55.75 -28.20
CA ALA A 148 -88.38 55.44 -29.22
C ALA A 148 -89.83 55.66 -28.63
#